data_17919fe1dc856b44f25bbbb54a0ae99d
#
_entry.id   17919fe1dc856b44f25bbbb54a0ae99d
#
_cell.length_a   1.000
_cell.length_b   1.000
_cell.length_c   1.000
_cell.angle_alpha   90.00
_cell.angle_beta   90.00
_cell.angle_gamma   90.00
#
_symmetry.space_group_name_H-M   'P 1'
#
loop_
_entity.id
_entity.type
_entity.pdbx_description
1 polymer ?
#
loop_
_entity_poly.entity_id
_entity_poly.type
_entity_poly.pdbx_seq_one_letter_code
_entity_poly.pdbx_strand_id
1 'polypeptide(L)'
;MMVLDGVFERHPKLKGASVELGAGWVPEMLKRLDYVVKTWSRVDKNLSEIKRKPSEQLIEQMAFTPFHHEDVGMLIDTSHPELYLFSSDYPHVEGTTDPIGRFERFLADYDENIKNLFYSENFLRLFPNSRI
;
A
#
# COMPACT_ATOMS: atom_id res chain seq x y z
N MET A 1 6.00 16.01 -1.29
CA MET A 1 5.66 14.56 -1.24
C MET A 1 5.61 14.09 0.20
N MET A 2 4.52 13.50 0.70
CA MET A 2 4.26 13.27 2.13
C MET A 2 5.41 12.55 2.86
N VAL A 3 6.07 11.59 2.24
CA VAL A 3 7.21 10.85 2.84
C VAL A 3 8.45 11.75 2.93
N LEU A 4 8.94 12.25 1.79
CA LEU A 4 10.21 12.98 1.74
C LEU A 4 10.15 14.36 2.40
N ASP A 5 8.96 14.96 2.51
CA ASP A 5 8.74 16.19 3.28
C ASP A 5 8.51 15.91 4.78
N GLY A 6 8.67 14.65 5.22
CA GLY A 6 8.60 14.23 6.61
C GLY A 6 7.20 14.32 7.25
N VAL A 7 6.12 14.34 6.45
CA VAL A 7 4.75 14.40 6.98
C VAL A 7 4.44 13.17 7.82
N PHE A 8 4.73 11.98 7.31
CA PHE A 8 4.50 10.74 8.05
C PHE A 8 5.42 10.58 9.27
N GLU A 9 6.63 11.14 9.20
CA GLU A 9 7.54 11.17 10.35
C GLU A 9 6.95 12.03 11.49
N ARG A 10 6.46 13.22 11.17
CA ARG A 10 5.85 14.14 12.16
C ARG A 10 4.47 13.71 12.64
N HIS A 11 3.74 12.95 11.83
CA HIS A 11 2.36 12.54 12.10
C HIS A 11 2.20 11.01 12.02
N PRO A 12 2.78 10.23 12.95
CA PRO A 12 2.77 8.76 12.89
C PRO A 12 1.37 8.13 12.99
N LYS A 13 0.39 8.89 13.48
CA LYS A 13 -1.01 8.45 13.56
C LYS A 13 -1.82 8.74 12.29
N LEU A 14 -1.25 9.52 11.35
CA LEU A 14 -1.91 9.78 10.07
C LEU A 14 -1.95 8.49 9.25
N LYS A 15 -3.13 8.11 8.82
CA LYS A 15 -3.38 6.95 7.96
C LYS A 15 -4.04 7.39 6.66
N GLY A 16 -3.84 6.66 5.60
CA GLY A 16 -4.44 6.97 4.32
C GLY A 16 -4.48 5.78 3.37
N ALA A 17 -5.23 5.96 2.29
CA ALA A 17 -5.24 5.02 1.18
C ALA A 17 -5.16 5.77 -0.15
N SER A 18 -4.50 5.17 -1.12
CA SER A 18 -4.53 5.58 -2.51
C SER A 18 -5.51 4.70 -3.26
N VAL A 19 -6.60 5.29 -3.72
CA VAL A 19 -7.72 4.59 -4.38
C VAL A 19 -7.77 5.00 -5.84
N GLU A 20 -8.12 4.08 -6.73
CA GLU A 20 -8.26 4.30 -8.19
C GLU A 20 -6.98 4.76 -8.93
N LEU A 21 -5.82 4.43 -8.41
CA LEU A 21 -4.53 4.71 -9.07
C LEU A 21 -3.75 3.43 -9.44
N GLY A 22 -4.34 2.28 -9.18
CA GLY A 22 -3.65 1.00 -9.26
C GLY A 22 -2.53 0.88 -8.24
N ALA A 23 -1.84 -0.24 -8.25
CA ALA A 23 -0.80 -0.53 -7.26
C ALA A 23 0.49 -1.12 -7.86
N GLY A 24 0.54 -1.40 -9.15
CA GLY A 24 1.70 -1.98 -9.82
C GLY A 24 2.99 -1.19 -9.68
N TRP A 25 2.91 0.11 -9.44
CA TRP A 25 4.04 1.01 -9.24
C TRP A 25 4.57 1.04 -7.81
N VAL A 26 3.83 0.48 -6.84
CA VAL A 26 4.14 0.58 -5.39
C VAL A 26 5.45 -0.09 -5.02
N PRO A 27 5.76 -1.34 -5.44
CA PRO A 27 7.01 -1.99 -5.05
C PRO A 27 8.26 -1.20 -5.46
N GLU A 28 8.25 -0.62 -6.65
CA GLU A 28 9.38 0.18 -7.14
C GLU A 28 9.46 1.54 -6.43
N MET A 29 8.32 2.16 -6.14
CA MET A 29 8.28 3.40 -5.35
C MET A 29 8.92 3.23 -3.98
N LEU A 30 8.60 2.14 -3.26
CA LEU A 30 9.19 1.86 -1.94
C LEU A 30 10.72 1.81 -2.01
N LYS A 31 11.26 1.06 -2.97
CA LYS A 31 12.70 0.93 -3.19
C LYS A 31 13.35 2.28 -3.49
N ARG A 32 12.73 3.08 -4.36
CA ARG A 32 13.23 4.41 -4.72
C ARG A 32 13.24 5.38 -3.55
N LEU A 33 12.19 5.40 -2.75
CA LEU A 33 12.11 6.28 -1.57
C LEU A 33 13.19 5.92 -0.54
N ASP A 34 13.37 4.63 -0.26
CA ASP A 34 14.43 4.16 0.62
C ASP A 34 15.82 4.54 0.10
N TYR A 35 16.05 4.37 -1.20
CA TYR A 35 17.31 4.74 -1.85
C TYR A 35 17.58 6.25 -1.75
N VAL A 36 16.56 7.09 -2.00
CA VAL A 36 16.69 8.55 -1.94
C VAL A 36 17.11 8.99 -0.54
N VAL A 37 16.41 8.54 0.50
CA VAL A 37 16.77 8.92 1.88
C VAL A 37 18.16 8.40 2.25
N LYS A 38 18.46 7.14 1.95
CA LYS A 38 19.77 6.55 2.22
C LYS A 38 20.93 7.32 1.56
N THR A 39 20.72 7.78 0.33
CA THR A 39 21.79 8.38 -0.48
C THR A 39 21.97 9.87 -0.17
N TRP A 40 20.86 10.61 -0.06
CA TRP A 40 20.89 12.06 -0.02
C TRP A 40 20.76 12.69 1.36
N SER A 41 20.42 11.91 2.41
CA SER A 41 20.32 12.42 3.79
C SER A 41 21.61 13.09 4.33
N ARG A 42 22.76 12.82 3.72
CA ARG A 42 24.04 13.44 4.12
C ARG A 42 24.19 14.89 3.63
N VAL A 43 23.46 15.26 2.59
CA VAL A 43 23.59 16.57 1.91
C VAL A 43 22.29 17.36 1.91
N ASP A 44 21.18 16.73 2.17
CA ASP A 44 19.86 17.36 2.26
C ASP A 44 19.36 17.33 3.71
N LYS A 45 19.15 18.54 4.29
CA LYS A 45 18.73 18.69 5.68
C LYS A 45 17.37 18.05 5.95
N ASN A 46 16.41 18.22 5.05
CA ASN A 46 15.06 17.69 5.25
C ASN A 46 15.07 16.15 5.26
N LEU A 47 15.84 15.54 4.35
CA LEU A 47 16.01 14.09 4.31
C LEU A 47 16.77 13.54 5.53
N SER A 48 17.67 14.34 6.11
CA SER A 48 18.40 13.94 7.33
C SER A 48 17.52 13.88 8.58
N GLU A 49 16.37 14.52 8.56
CA GLU A 49 15.36 14.52 9.63
C GLU A 49 14.45 13.28 9.59
N ILE A 50 14.42 12.56 8.48
CA ILE A 50 13.65 11.30 8.33
C ILE A 50 14.42 10.18 9.04
N LYS A 51 13.89 9.67 10.15
CA LYS A 51 14.52 8.64 10.99
C LYS A 51 14.01 7.25 10.68
N ARG A 52 12.70 7.11 10.43
CA ARG A 52 12.11 5.84 10.04
C ARG A 52 12.30 5.63 8.54
N LYS A 53 12.56 4.41 8.15
CA LYS A 53 12.70 4.04 6.74
C LYS A 53 11.43 4.38 5.95
N PRO A 54 11.51 5.05 4.78
CA PRO A 54 10.34 5.40 3.98
C PRO A 54 9.37 4.25 3.71
N SER A 55 9.87 3.08 3.36
CA SER A 55 9.04 1.89 3.13
C SER A 55 8.29 1.47 4.40
N GLU A 56 8.92 1.51 5.57
CA GLU A 56 8.28 1.18 6.85
C GLU A 56 7.17 2.18 7.20
N GLN A 57 7.40 3.49 6.96
CA GLN A 57 6.35 4.51 7.15
C GLN A 57 5.13 4.24 6.26
N LEU A 58 5.36 3.86 5.00
CA LEU A 58 4.27 3.58 4.06
C LEU A 58 3.52 2.29 4.43
N ILE A 59 4.21 1.23 4.82
CA ILE A 59 3.57 0.00 5.28
C ILE A 59 2.68 0.27 6.49
N GLU A 60 3.15 1.08 7.43
CA GLU A 60 2.40 1.41 8.63
C GLU A 60 1.21 2.35 8.36
N GLN A 61 1.36 3.33 7.48
CA GLN A 61 0.47 4.48 7.39
C GLN A 61 -0.37 4.55 6.11
N MET A 62 -0.03 3.77 5.08
CA MET A 62 -0.71 3.80 3.78
C MET A 62 -1.16 2.41 3.32
N ALA A 63 -2.15 2.42 2.45
CA ALA A 63 -2.44 1.28 1.60
C ALA A 63 -2.89 1.73 0.20
N PHE A 64 -2.96 0.78 -0.72
CA PHE A 64 -3.18 1.01 -2.14
C PHE A 64 -4.19 0.00 -2.67
N THR A 65 -5.11 0.44 -3.53
CA THR A 65 -6.04 -0.46 -4.20
C THR A 65 -5.48 -0.85 -5.56
N PRO A 66 -5.13 -2.12 -5.79
CA PRO A 66 -4.79 -2.59 -7.13
C PRO A 66 -6.02 -2.62 -8.03
N PHE A 67 -5.83 -2.42 -9.33
CA PHE A 67 -6.86 -2.74 -10.30
C PHE A 67 -7.06 -4.26 -10.41
N HIS A 68 -8.25 -4.69 -10.79
CA HIS A 68 -8.62 -6.11 -10.88
C HIS A 68 -7.81 -6.93 -11.91
N HIS A 69 -7.02 -6.27 -12.76
CA HIS A 69 -6.12 -6.90 -13.73
C HIS A 69 -4.64 -6.94 -13.27
N GLU A 70 -4.32 -6.28 -12.16
CA GLU A 70 -2.98 -6.33 -11.57
C GLU A 70 -2.82 -7.58 -10.70
N ASP A 71 -1.70 -8.26 -10.85
CA ASP A 71 -1.36 -9.45 -10.05
C ASP A 71 -1.01 -9.06 -8.61
N VAL A 72 -2.02 -9.07 -7.75
CA VAL A 72 -1.86 -8.71 -6.33
C VAL A 72 -0.93 -9.68 -5.59
N GLY A 73 -0.87 -10.95 -5.98
CA GLY A 73 0.07 -11.91 -5.41
C GLY A 73 1.52 -11.48 -5.66
N MET A 74 1.86 -11.17 -6.90
CA MET A 74 3.17 -10.64 -7.26
C MET A 74 3.49 -9.32 -6.52
N LEU A 75 2.51 -8.45 -6.34
CA LEU A 75 2.69 -7.19 -5.59
C LEU A 75 3.02 -7.46 -4.13
N ILE A 76 2.33 -8.41 -3.49
CA ILE A 76 2.59 -8.84 -2.12
C ILE A 76 4.01 -9.39 -1.99
N ASP A 77 4.41 -10.31 -2.86
CA ASP A 77 5.73 -10.96 -2.84
C ASP A 77 6.89 -9.97 -3.04
N THR A 78 6.66 -8.94 -3.84
CA THR A 78 7.72 -7.95 -4.18
C THR A 78 7.74 -6.74 -3.25
N SER A 79 6.81 -6.66 -2.29
CA SER A 79 6.72 -5.56 -1.32
C SER A 79 6.27 -6.01 0.07
N HIS A 80 4.98 -5.86 0.44
CA HIS A 80 4.45 -6.24 1.74
C HIS A 80 2.92 -6.46 1.70
N PRO A 81 2.37 -7.51 2.32
CA PRO A 81 0.93 -7.81 2.29
C PRO A 81 0.06 -6.72 2.93
N GLU A 82 0.55 -5.99 3.91
CA GLU A 82 -0.20 -4.91 4.57
C GLU A 82 -0.41 -3.66 3.69
N LEU A 83 0.16 -3.61 2.50
CA LEU A 83 0.06 -2.45 1.61
C LEU A 83 -1.18 -2.46 0.71
N TYR A 84 -1.91 -3.57 0.62
CA TYR A 84 -2.96 -3.69 -0.40
C TYR A 84 -4.33 -3.85 0.21
N LEU A 85 -5.31 -3.15 -0.41
CA LEU A 85 -6.73 -3.20 -0.07
C LEU A 85 -7.53 -3.72 -1.25
N PHE A 86 -8.49 -4.58 -0.99
CA PHE A 86 -9.49 -4.94 -1.96
C PHE A 86 -10.36 -3.73 -2.34
N SER A 87 -10.65 -3.58 -3.62
CA SER A 87 -11.67 -2.70 -4.15
C SER A 87 -12.40 -3.39 -5.30
N SER A 88 -13.74 -3.29 -5.31
CA SER A 88 -14.55 -3.81 -6.41
C SER A 88 -14.64 -2.86 -7.59
N ASP A 89 -14.40 -1.58 -7.34
CA ASP A 89 -14.63 -0.48 -8.28
C ASP A 89 -16.06 -0.42 -8.85
N TYR A 90 -17.01 -1.03 -8.15
CA TYR A 90 -18.42 -0.99 -8.53
C TYR A 90 -19.04 0.38 -8.19
N PRO A 91 -19.83 1.02 -9.06
CA PRO A 91 -20.34 0.52 -10.36
C PRO A 91 -19.62 1.09 -11.59
N HIS A 92 -18.34 1.44 -11.47
CA HIS A 92 -17.57 2.02 -12.58
C HIS A 92 -17.41 1.07 -13.77
N VAL A 93 -17.30 1.63 -14.98
CA VAL A 93 -17.23 0.86 -16.24
C VAL A 93 -15.90 0.10 -16.36
N GLU A 94 -14.84 0.60 -15.78
CA GLU A 94 -13.53 -0.03 -15.68
C GLU A 94 -13.45 -1.14 -14.63
N GLY A 95 -14.46 -1.27 -13.78
CA GLY A 95 -14.60 -2.37 -12.82
C GLY A 95 -14.91 -3.72 -13.50
N THR A 96 -15.26 -4.69 -12.69
CA THR A 96 -15.60 -6.03 -13.19
C THR A 96 -16.84 -6.58 -12.49
N THR A 97 -17.57 -7.46 -13.16
CA THR A 97 -18.74 -8.17 -12.58
C THR A 97 -18.34 -9.28 -11.61
N ASP A 98 -17.05 -9.65 -11.57
CA ASP A 98 -16.50 -10.68 -10.69
C ASP A 98 -15.18 -10.20 -10.03
N PRO A 99 -15.23 -9.16 -9.17
CA PRO A 99 -14.02 -8.61 -8.56
C PRO A 99 -13.34 -9.62 -7.62
N ILE A 100 -14.09 -10.40 -6.85
CA ILE A 100 -13.52 -11.40 -5.95
C ILE A 100 -12.83 -12.51 -6.74
N GLY A 101 -13.51 -13.13 -7.70
CA GLY A 101 -12.94 -14.20 -8.51
C GLY A 101 -11.72 -13.78 -9.34
N ARG A 102 -11.62 -12.48 -9.68
CA ARG A 102 -10.42 -11.94 -10.33
C ARG A 102 -9.20 -11.98 -9.40
N PHE A 103 -9.34 -11.48 -8.19
CA PHE A 103 -8.24 -11.48 -7.22
C PHE A 103 -7.93 -12.88 -6.68
N GLU A 104 -8.94 -13.73 -6.48
CA GLU A 104 -8.73 -15.12 -6.04
C GLU A 104 -7.82 -15.93 -6.98
N ARG A 105 -7.79 -15.61 -8.28
CA ARG A 105 -6.87 -16.26 -9.24
C ARG A 105 -5.41 -15.94 -8.92
N PHE A 106 -5.11 -14.73 -8.50
CA PHE A 106 -3.78 -14.28 -8.12
C PHE A 106 -3.39 -14.72 -6.70
N LEU A 107 -4.39 -15.01 -5.85
CA LEU A 107 -4.21 -15.40 -4.46
C LEU A 107 -4.41 -16.91 -4.24
N ALA A 108 -4.55 -17.73 -5.30
CA ALA A 108 -4.86 -19.14 -5.18
C ALA A 108 -3.86 -19.93 -4.30
N ASP A 109 -2.58 -19.60 -4.38
CA ASP A 109 -1.51 -20.27 -3.65
C ASP A 109 -1.16 -19.62 -2.29
N TYR A 110 -1.91 -18.57 -1.90
CA TYR A 110 -1.69 -17.86 -0.64
C TYR A 110 -2.57 -18.40 0.47
N ASP A 111 -2.08 -18.33 1.70
CA ASP A 111 -2.84 -18.75 2.88
C ASP A 111 -3.99 -17.77 3.21
N GLU A 112 -4.92 -18.25 4.04
CA GLU A 112 -6.10 -17.48 4.44
C GLU A 112 -5.74 -16.20 5.20
N ASN A 113 -4.60 -16.13 5.89
CA ASN A 113 -4.18 -14.92 6.59
C ASN A 113 -3.83 -13.81 5.60
N ILE A 114 -3.11 -14.12 4.53
CA ILE A 114 -2.79 -13.16 3.46
C ILE A 114 -4.06 -12.67 2.76
N LYS A 115 -5.00 -13.59 2.47
CA LYS A 115 -6.28 -13.24 1.86
C LYS A 115 -7.10 -12.32 2.78
N ASN A 116 -7.18 -12.64 4.06
CA ASN A 116 -7.89 -11.82 5.05
C ASN A 116 -7.29 -10.42 5.19
N LEU A 117 -5.95 -10.29 5.19
CA LEU A 117 -5.28 -8.99 5.14
C LEU A 117 -5.75 -8.18 3.95
N PHE A 118 -5.72 -8.75 2.75
CA PHE A 118 -6.11 -8.07 1.52
C PHE A 118 -7.61 -7.67 1.51
N TYR A 119 -8.50 -8.61 1.87
CA TYR A 119 -9.95 -8.39 1.74
C TYR A 119 -10.56 -7.50 2.83
N SER A 120 -9.98 -7.46 4.05
CA SER A 120 -10.61 -6.74 5.16
C SER A 120 -9.66 -6.19 6.22
N GLU A 121 -8.67 -6.96 6.69
CA GLU A 121 -7.93 -6.59 7.90
C GLU A 121 -7.05 -5.36 7.71
N ASN A 122 -6.44 -5.18 6.54
CA ASN A 122 -5.67 -3.98 6.24
C ASN A 122 -6.54 -2.72 6.27
N PHE A 123 -7.78 -2.80 5.80
CA PHE A 123 -8.72 -1.68 5.89
C PHE A 123 -9.04 -1.35 7.36
N LEU A 124 -9.37 -2.36 8.17
CA LEU A 124 -9.67 -2.19 9.59
C LEU A 124 -8.47 -1.67 10.39
N ARG A 125 -7.26 -2.11 10.05
CA ARG A 125 -6.01 -1.61 10.64
C ARG A 125 -5.80 -0.12 10.39
N LEU A 126 -6.07 0.35 9.17
CA LEU A 126 -5.91 1.76 8.80
C LEU A 126 -7.07 2.62 9.32
N PHE A 127 -8.27 2.10 9.32
CA PHE A 127 -9.50 2.82 9.65
C PHE A 127 -10.28 2.11 10.77
N PRO A 128 -9.73 2.02 12.01
CA PRO A 128 -10.30 1.20 13.09
C PRO A 128 -11.68 1.66 13.59
N ASN A 129 -12.08 2.87 13.25
CA ASN A 129 -13.41 3.41 13.60
C ASN A 129 -14.46 3.20 12.51
N SER A 130 -14.09 2.53 11.40
CA SER A 130 -15.05 2.18 10.37
C SER A 130 -16.05 1.16 10.90
N ARG A 131 -17.33 1.43 10.67
CA ARG A 131 -18.39 0.44 10.91
C ARG A 131 -18.57 -0.35 9.63
N ILE A 132 -18.27 -1.62 9.67
CA ILE A 132 -18.57 -2.58 8.61
C ILE A 132 -19.86 -3.28 8.98
#